data_b5a4f360a5171f205a960197d77043ea
#
_entry.id   b5a4f360a5171f205a960197d77043ea
#
_cell.length_a   1.000
_cell.length_b   1.000
_cell.length_c   1.000
_cell.angle_alpha   90.00
_cell.angle_beta   90.00
_cell.angle_gamma   90.00
#
_symmetry.space_group_name_H-M   'P 1'
#
loop_
_entity.id
_entity.type
_entity.pdbx_description
1 polymer ?
#
loop_
_entity_poly.entity_id
_entity_poly.type
_entity_poly.pdbx_seq_one_letter_code
_entity_poly.pdbx_strand_id
1 'polypeptide(L)'
;NFSLEQIKNAKNSLKSLHHILEIAGENNQLSKIEQKKYINFAMSSDNCFAREFRDAINDDFNTPKALSVLFSFASKIKDQVKSKKNTQVAIFRGLGLILGFFSMPMNQGSNWNVDSKFKISEDEINEYIAQRLTAKNNKDFQKADEIRNILHSQGIMLEDGANGTKWRRC
;
A
#
# COMPACT_ATOMS: atom_id res chain seq x y z
N ASN A 1 13.52 -1.22 12.93
CA ASN A 1 14.07 -0.80 11.62
C ASN A 1 13.03 -1.08 10.54
N PHE A 2 12.35 -0.03 10.05
CA PHE A 2 11.50 -0.12 8.88
C PHE A 2 12.40 -0.18 7.65
N SER A 3 12.39 -1.30 6.91
CA SER A 3 13.07 -1.40 5.61
C SER A 3 12.07 -1.19 4.48
N LEU A 4 12.52 -0.67 3.35
CA LEU A 4 11.71 -0.54 2.12
C LEU A 4 11.13 -1.89 1.68
N GLU A 5 11.86 -2.97 1.94
CA GLU A 5 11.41 -4.33 1.66
C GLU A 5 10.20 -4.74 2.51
N GLN A 6 10.19 -4.40 3.81
CA GLN A 6 9.03 -4.66 4.69
C GLN A 6 7.79 -3.90 4.23
N ILE A 7 7.94 -2.65 3.79
CA ILE A 7 6.84 -1.84 3.23
C ILE A 7 6.31 -2.48 1.95
N LYS A 8 7.19 -2.94 1.07
CA LYS A 8 6.81 -3.64 -0.18
C LYS A 8 6.06 -4.95 0.11
N ASN A 9 6.52 -5.71 1.09
CA ASN A 9 5.87 -6.95 1.51
C ASN A 9 4.49 -6.68 2.12
N ALA A 10 4.35 -5.67 2.98
CA ALA A 10 3.06 -5.25 3.54
C ALA A 10 2.09 -4.80 2.45
N LYS A 11 2.56 -4.05 1.45
CA LYS A 11 1.76 -3.63 0.28
C LYS A 11 1.27 -4.83 -0.52
N ASN A 12 2.13 -5.82 -0.77
CA ASN A 12 1.76 -7.03 -1.51
C ASN A 12 0.74 -7.87 -0.72
N SER A 13 0.90 -7.97 0.60
CA SER A 13 -0.04 -8.63 1.48
C SER A 13 -1.42 -7.96 1.44
N LEU A 14 -1.47 -6.62 1.50
CA LEU A 14 -2.72 -5.88 1.39
C LEU A 14 -3.38 -6.06 0.01
N LYS A 15 -2.60 -6.07 -1.06
CA LYS A 15 -3.10 -6.36 -2.42
C LYS A 15 -3.77 -7.73 -2.49
N SER A 16 -3.20 -8.75 -1.84
CA SER A 16 -3.78 -10.10 -1.85
C SER A 16 -5.13 -10.16 -1.14
N LEU A 17 -5.34 -9.38 -0.07
CA LEU A 17 -6.64 -9.26 0.60
C LEU A 17 -7.68 -8.56 -0.29
N HIS A 18 -7.31 -7.44 -0.93
CA HIS A 18 -8.20 -6.73 -1.86
C HIS A 18 -8.58 -7.56 -3.07
N HIS A 19 -7.67 -8.40 -3.58
CA HIS A 19 -7.91 -9.27 -4.72
C HIS A 19 -9.08 -10.25 -4.49
N ILE A 20 -9.31 -10.67 -3.25
CA ILE A 20 -10.49 -11.49 -2.90
C ILE A 20 -11.79 -10.73 -3.19
N LEU A 21 -11.87 -9.45 -2.80
CA LEU A 21 -13.05 -8.61 -3.05
C LEU A 21 -13.20 -8.28 -4.53
N GLU A 22 -12.11 -8.12 -5.25
CA GLU A 22 -12.09 -7.88 -6.69
C GLU A 22 -12.66 -9.09 -7.46
N ILE A 23 -12.20 -10.31 -7.19
CA ILE A 23 -12.72 -11.54 -7.79
C ILE A 23 -14.21 -11.75 -7.46
N ALA A 24 -14.63 -11.35 -6.24
CA ALA A 24 -16.03 -11.42 -5.82
C ALA A 24 -16.93 -10.37 -6.48
N GLY A 25 -16.36 -9.38 -7.16
CA GLY A 25 -17.09 -8.22 -7.67
C GLY A 25 -17.58 -7.25 -6.56
N GLU A 26 -16.94 -7.32 -5.38
CA GLU A 26 -17.27 -6.56 -4.17
C GLU A 26 -16.26 -5.42 -3.89
N ASN A 27 -15.47 -5.01 -4.89
CA ASN A 27 -14.43 -3.99 -4.75
C ASN A 27 -14.97 -2.57 -5.00
N ASN A 28 -16.19 -2.29 -4.58
CA ASN A 28 -16.80 -0.96 -4.66
C ASN A 28 -16.57 -0.16 -3.37
N GLN A 29 -16.60 1.16 -3.49
CA GLN A 29 -16.61 2.04 -2.34
C GLN A 29 -17.94 1.89 -1.59
N LEU A 30 -17.86 1.76 -0.26
CA LEU A 30 -19.02 1.67 0.61
C LEU A 30 -19.27 2.99 1.32
N SER A 31 -20.53 3.38 1.41
CA SER A 31 -20.97 4.42 2.33
C SER A 31 -20.75 3.98 3.80
N LYS A 32 -20.68 4.93 4.73
CA LYS A 32 -20.53 4.61 6.15
C LYS A 32 -21.65 3.70 6.69
N ILE A 33 -22.85 3.83 6.14
CA ILE A 33 -24.00 3.00 6.51
C ILE A 33 -23.78 1.55 6.06
N GLU A 34 -23.33 1.36 4.84
CA GLU A 34 -23.03 0.03 4.31
C GLU A 34 -21.87 -0.63 5.05
N GLN A 35 -20.78 0.11 5.32
CA GLN A 35 -19.67 -0.37 6.14
C GLN A 35 -20.16 -0.89 7.50
N LYS A 36 -21.03 -0.13 8.19
CA LYS A 36 -21.61 -0.54 9.46
C LYS A 36 -22.45 -1.82 9.34
N LYS A 37 -23.19 -1.99 8.23
CA LYS A 37 -23.96 -3.23 7.98
C LYS A 37 -23.04 -4.44 7.83
N TYR A 38 -21.94 -4.32 7.04
CA TYR A 38 -20.96 -5.40 6.88
C TYR A 38 -20.29 -5.76 8.20
N ILE A 39 -19.87 -4.75 8.98
CA ILE A 39 -19.26 -4.95 10.30
C ILE A 39 -20.22 -5.69 11.23
N ASN A 40 -21.46 -5.21 11.37
CA ASN A 40 -22.46 -5.84 12.24
C ASN A 40 -22.73 -7.29 11.82
N PHE A 41 -22.87 -7.53 10.51
CA PHE A 41 -23.09 -8.86 9.97
C PHE A 41 -21.93 -9.81 10.28
N ALA A 42 -20.67 -9.36 10.10
CA ALA A 42 -19.49 -10.15 10.43
C ALA A 42 -19.37 -10.42 11.93
N MET A 43 -19.65 -9.41 12.75
CA MET A 43 -19.57 -9.52 14.22
C MET A 43 -20.65 -10.41 14.83
N SER A 44 -21.82 -10.54 14.20
CA SER A 44 -22.90 -11.44 14.64
C SER A 44 -22.80 -12.84 14.05
N SER A 45 -21.85 -13.10 13.14
CA SER A 45 -21.71 -14.38 12.45
C SER A 45 -21.14 -15.47 13.34
N ASP A 46 -21.68 -16.71 13.24
CA ASP A 46 -21.13 -17.92 13.87
C ASP A 46 -20.01 -18.59 13.06
N ASN A 47 -19.55 -17.96 11.99
CA ASN A 47 -18.42 -18.43 11.23
C ASN A 47 -17.17 -18.58 12.12
N CYS A 48 -16.42 -19.66 11.98
CA CYS A 48 -15.26 -19.95 12.85
C CYS A 48 -14.21 -18.82 12.80
N PHE A 49 -13.90 -18.26 11.61
CA PHE A 49 -12.97 -17.15 11.48
C PHE A 49 -13.51 -15.85 12.13
N ALA A 50 -14.83 -15.62 12.05
CA ALA A 50 -15.44 -14.46 12.72
C ALA A 50 -15.35 -14.59 14.26
N ARG A 51 -15.52 -15.79 14.79
CA ARG A 51 -15.32 -16.06 16.24
C ARG A 51 -13.87 -15.86 16.66
N GLU A 52 -12.93 -16.49 15.98
CA GLU A 52 -11.49 -16.34 16.25
C GLU A 52 -11.03 -14.88 16.16
N PHE A 53 -11.58 -14.13 15.20
CA PHE A 53 -11.29 -12.72 15.05
C PHE A 53 -11.83 -11.91 16.24
N ARG A 54 -13.10 -12.16 16.67
CA ARG A 54 -13.66 -11.51 17.86
C ARG A 54 -12.85 -11.81 19.10
N ASP A 55 -12.45 -13.08 19.29
CA ASP A 55 -11.60 -13.49 20.41
C ASP A 55 -10.27 -12.73 20.40
N ALA A 56 -9.65 -12.58 19.23
CA ALA A 56 -8.41 -11.82 19.09
C ALA A 56 -8.60 -10.32 19.40
N ILE A 57 -9.71 -9.71 18.97
CA ILE A 57 -9.98 -8.29 19.28
C ILE A 57 -10.35 -8.10 20.75
N ASN A 58 -11.03 -9.05 21.36
CA ASN A 58 -11.39 -9.02 22.79
C ASN A 58 -10.19 -9.31 23.71
N ASP A 59 -9.13 -9.95 23.18
CA ASP A 59 -7.87 -10.21 23.85
C ASP A 59 -6.93 -8.98 23.71
N ASP A 60 -7.25 -7.92 24.44
CA ASP A 60 -6.49 -6.64 24.49
C ASP A 60 -6.15 -6.07 23.11
N PHE A 61 -7.13 -6.10 22.19
CA PHE A 61 -6.97 -5.64 20.81
C PHE A 61 -5.78 -6.29 20.08
N ASN A 62 -5.62 -7.59 20.19
CA ASN A 62 -4.55 -8.35 19.55
C ASN A 62 -4.66 -8.30 18.02
N THR A 63 -4.35 -7.12 17.46
CA THR A 63 -4.44 -6.87 16.02
C THR A 63 -3.53 -7.77 15.17
N PRO A 64 -2.33 -8.18 15.61
CA PRO A 64 -1.53 -9.16 14.89
C PRO A 64 -2.25 -10.50 14.73
N LYS A 65 -2.91 -10.99 15.78
CA LYS A 65 -3.68 -12.23 15.75
C LYS A 65 -4.92 -12.08 14.87
N ALA A 66 -5.67 -10.98 15.01
CA ALA A 66 -6.82 -10.69 14.16
C ALA A 66 -6.45 -10.61 12.67
N LEU A 67 -5.31 -10.01 12.33
CA LEU A 67 -4.78 -9.95 10.97
C LEU A 67 -4.41 -11.35 10.45
N SER A 68 -3.78 -12.18 11.28
CA SER A 68 -3.47 -13.58 10.93
C SER A 68 -4.74 -14.38 10.59
N VAL A 69 -5.80 -14.22 11.38
CA VAL A 69 -7.12 -14.82 11.11
C VAL A 69 -7.68 -14.35 9.78
N LEU A 70 -7.57 -13.04 9.49
CA LEU A 70 -8.06 -12.48 8.22
C LEU A 70 -7.31 -13.07 7.01
N PHE A 71 -6.00 -13.25 7.08
CA PHE A 71 -5.21 -13.91 6.02
C PHE A 71 -5.57 -15.39 5.86
N SER A 72 -5.76 -16.10 6.96
CA SER A 72 -6.19 -17.51 6.95
C SER A 72 -7.57 -17.65 6.31
N PHE A 73 -8.48 -16.74 6.61
CA PHE A 73 -9.80 -16.70 6.00
C PHE A 73 -9.72 -16.39 4.50
N ALA A 74 -8.92 -15.39 4.10
CA ALA A 74 -8.67 -15.06 2.69
C ALA A 74 -8.20 -16.28 1.90
N SER A 75 -7.22 -17.03 2.43
CA SER A 75 -6.73 -18.27 1.81
C SER A 75 -7.83 -19.30 1.66
N LYS A 76 -8.68 -19.49 2.67
CA LYS A 76 -9.77 -20.47 2.64
C LYS A 76 -10.85 -20.16 1.61
N ILE A 77 -11.21 -18.89 1.45
CA ILE A 77 -12.31 -18.49 0.56
C ILE A 77 -11.85 -18.23 -0.88
N LYS A 78 -10.55 -18.08 -1.13
CA LYS A 78 -9.98 -17.74 -2.44
C LYS A 78 -10.53 -18.60 -3.60
N ASP A 79 -10.65 -19.91 -3.38
CA ASP A 79 -11.11 -20.84 -4.39
C ASP A 79 -12.65 -20.87 -4.53
N GLN A 80 -13.37 -20.33 -3.54
CA GLN A 80 -14.83 -20.37 -3.45
C GLN A 80 -15.50 -19.06 -3.91
N VAL A 81 -14.73 -18.02 -4.17
CA VAL A 81 -15.20 -16.64 -4.42
C VAL A 81 -15.95 -16.47 -5.74
N LYS A 82 -15.91 -17.43 -6.65
CA LYS A 82 -16.51 -17.34 -8.00
C LYS A 82 -18.05 -17.20 -8.03
N SER A 83 -18.72 -17.26 -6.90
CA SER A 83 -20.18 -17.08 -6.77
C SER A 83 -20.52 -15.69 -6.22
N LYS A 84 -21.25 -14.89 -7.00
CA LYS A 84 -21.62 -13.47 -6.76
C LYS A 84 -22.41 -13.15 -5.47
N LYS A 85 -22.77 -14.12 -4.65
CA LYS A 85 -23.42 -13.93 -3.34
C LYS A 85 -22.80 -14.86 -2.31
N ASN A 86 -21.56 -14.62 -2.00
CA ASN A 86 -20.88 -15.46 -1.02
C ASN A 86 -20.93 -14.77 0.35
N THR A 87 -21.74 -15.31 1.25
CA THR A 87 -21.84 -14.89 2.65
C THR A 87 -20.47 -14.79 3.33
N GLN A 88 -19.53 -15.66 2.95
CA GLN A 88 -18.16 -15.64 3.49
C GLN A 88 -17.39 -14.39 3.05
N VAL A 89 -17.60 -13.91 1.80
CA VAL A 89 -16.99 -12.66 1.33
C VAL A 89 -17.54 -11.46 2.10
N ALA A 90 -18.85 -11.44 2.40
CA ALA A 90 -19.45 -10.39 3.20
C ALA A 90 -18.89 -10.37 4.63
N ILE A 91 -18.71 -11.55 5.26
CA ILE A 91 -18.07 -11.66 6.58
C ILE A 91 -16.61 -11.18 6.48
N PHE A 92 -15.84 -11.68 5.52
CA PHE A 92 -14.44 -11.29 5.30
C PHE A 92 -14.28 -9.78 5.14
N ARG A 93 -15.16 -9.14 4.32
CA ARG A 93 -15.18 -7.70 4.13
C ARG A 93 -15.47 -6.96 5.44
N GLY A 94 -16.46 -7.43 6.20
CA GLY A 94 -16.80 -6.86 7.50
C GLY A 94 -15.67 -6.90 8.51
N LEU A 95 -14.97 -8.04 8.62
CA LEU A 95 -13.80 -8.20 9.50
C LEU A 95 -12.65 -7.28 9.07
N GLY A 96 -12.38 -7.17 7.78
CA GLY A 96 -11.35 -6.27 7.25
C GLY A 96 -11.67 -4.79 7.50
N LEU A 97 -12.96 -4.39 7.44
CA LEU A 97 -13.41 -3.04 7.77
C LEU A 97 -13.14 -2.66 9.23
N ILE A 98 -13.21 -3.61 10.16
CA ILE A 98 -12.87 -3.38 11.58
C ILE A 98 -11.39 -3.00 11.74
N LEU A 99 -10.51 -3.60 10.95
CA LEU A 99 -9.08 -3.26 10.91
C LEU A 99 -8.76 -2.03 10.05
N GLY A 100 -9.77 -1.35 9.51
CA GLY A 100 -9.61 -0.18 8.64
C GLY A 100 -9.30 -0.50 7.18
N PHE A 101 -9.28 -1.80 6.79
CA PHE A 101 -9.13 -2.21 5.40
C PHE A 101 -10.46 -2.07 4.64
N PHE A 102 -10.43 -2.07 3.31
CA PHE A 102 -11.60 -2.13 2.42
C PHE A 102 -12.58 -0.95 2.53
N SER A 103 -12.24 0.11 3.25
CA SER A 103 -13.04 1.34 3.30
C SER A 103 -13.03 2.09 1.97
N MET A 104 -11.95 1.92 1.19
CA MET A 104 -11.79 2.48 -0.15
C MET A 104 -11.38 1.39 -1.14
N PRO A 105 -11.81 1.48 -2.43
CA PRO A 105 -11.28 0.63 -3.49
C PRO A 105 -9.78 0.84 -3.63
N MET A 106 -9.04 -0.22 -3.92
CA MET A 106 -7.59 -0.15 -4.05
C MET A 106 -7.13 0.82 -5.16
N ASN A 107 -7.94 0.99 -6.21
CA ASN A 107 -7.66 1.88 -7.34
C ASN A 107 -7.73 3.38 -6.98
N GLN A 108 -8.47 3.74 -5.93
CA GLN A 108 -8.56 5.12 -5.44
C GLN A 108 -7.57 5.39 -4.28
N GLY A 109 -7.17 4.34 -3.55
CA GLY A 109 -6.13 4.40 -2.52
C GLY A 109 -4.73 4.15 -3.06
N SER A 110 -4.59 3.76 -4.33
CA SER A 110 -3.31 3.37 -4.96
C SER A 110 -2.39 4.53 -5.33
N ASN A 111 -2.72 5.77 -5.01
CA ASN A 111 -1.70 6.80 -4.79
C ASN A 111 -0.78 6.50 -3.58
N TRP A 112 -0.90 5.31 -2.99
CA TRP A 112 0.14 4.59 -2.26
C TRP A 112 1.20 4.00 -3.22
N ASN A 113 1.40 4.58 -4.36
CA ASN A 113 2.68 4.54 -5.02
C ASN A 113 3.60 5.39 -4.14
N VAL A 114 4.14 4.77 -3.10
CA VAL A 114 5.39 5.26 -2.47
C VAL A 114 6.41 5.49 -3.60
N ASP A 115 6.35 4.68 -4.66
CA ASP A 115 7.11 4.88 -5.89
C ASP A 115 6.64 6.06 -6.75
N SER A 116 5.40 6.55 -6.69
CA SER A 116 4.93 7.62 -7.59
C SER A 116 4.89 9.00 -6.93
N LYS A 117 4.83 9.11 -5.59
CA LYS A 117 5.00 10.40 -4.90
C LYS A 117 6.47 10.81 -4.78
N PHE A 118 7.39 9.87 -5.02
CA PHE A 118 8.84 10.10 -4.98
C PHE A 118 9.54 9.78 -6.31
N LYS A 119 8.80 9.50 -7.37
CA LYS A 119 9.40 9.43 -8.71
C LYS A 119 9.31 10.82 -9.31
N ILE A 120 10.30 11.60 -8.98
CA ILE A 120 10.70 12.73 -9.80
C ILE A 120 10.72 12.27 -11.26
N SER A 121 10.03 12.98 -12.14
CA SER A 121 9.99 12.66 -13.57
C SER A 121 11.38 12.76 -14.22
N GLU A 122 11.58 12.12 -15.36
CA GLU A 122 12.85 12.24 -16.08
C GLU A 122 13.12 13.70 -16.48
N ASP A 123 12.10 14.45 -16.79
CA ASP A 123 12.21 15.89 -17.14
C ASP A 123 12.67 16.69 -15.91
N GLU A 124 12.09 16.46 -14.74
CA GLU A 124 12.52 17.09 -13.48
C GLU A 124 13.94 16.70 -13.09
N ILE A 125 14.35 15.41 -13.30
CA ILE A 125 15.72 14.98 -13.05
C ILE A 125 16.70 15.75 -13.97
N ASN A 126 16.35 15.87 -15.25
CA ASN A 126 17.17 16.58 -16.22
C ASN A 126 17.27 18.07 -15.90
N GLU A 127 16.17 18.68 -15.39
CA GLU A 127 16.16 20.07 -14.93
C GLU A 127 17.10 20.26 -13.71
N TYR A 128 17.04 19.38 -12.73
CA TYR A 128 17.97 19.41 -11.58
C TYR A 128 19.42 19.24 -12.01
N ILE A 129 19.70 18.36 -12.97
CA ILE A 129 21.05 18.18 -13.54
C ILE A 129 21.54 19.47 -14.22
N ALA A 130 20.68 20.14 -14.98
CA ALA A 130 21.00 21.42 -15.62
C ALA A 130 21.26 22.53 -14.58
N GLN A 131 20.44 22.63 -13.54
CA GLN A 131 20.63 23.57 -12.43
C GLN A 131 21.96 23.30 -11.71
N ARG A 132 22.28 22.01 -11.44
CA ARG A 132 23.54 21.63 -10.82
C ARG A 132 24.76 22.00 -11.71
N LEU A 133 24.66 21.81 -13.01
CA LEU A 133 25.71 22.19 -13.95
C LEU A 133 25.96 23.71 -13.93
N THR A 134 24.86 24.49 -13.92
CA THR A 134 24.92 25.95 -13.81
C THR A 134 25.57 26.37 -12.50
N ALA A 135 25.22 25.77 -11.38
CA ALA A 135 25.83 26.03 -10.08
C ALA A 135 27.34 25.72 -10.10
N LYS A 136 27.76 24.57 -10.67
CA LYS A 136 29.19 24.24 -10.85
C LYS A 136 29.94 25.27 -11.70
N ASN A 137 29.35 25.73 -12.80
CA ASN A 137 29.95 26.72 -13.68
C ASN A 137 30.13 28.10 -12.97
N ASN A 138 29.19 28.42 -12.07
CA ASN A 138 29.23 29.62 -11.23
C ASN A 138 30.13 29.45 -10.00
N LYS A 139 30.81 28.30 -9.84
CA LYS A 139 31.61 27.92 -8.66
C LYS A 139 30.81 27.87 -7.33
N ASP A 140 29.50 27.78 -7.41
CA ASP A 140 28.60 27.57 -6.27
C ASP A 140 28.50 26.05 -5.97
N PHE A 141 29.53 25.54 -5.34
CA PHE A 141 29.64 24.13 -5.03
C PHE A 141 28.64 23.70 -3.95
N GLN A 142 28.27 24.63 -3.03
CA GLN A 142 27.29 24.34 -2.00
C GLN A 142 25.93 24.00 -2.62
N LYS A 143 25.45 24.83 -3.54
CA LYS A 143 24.20 24.59 -4.26
C LYS A 143 24.26 23.33 -5.15
N ALA A 144 25.40 23.04 -5.75
CA ALA A 144 25.58 21.84 -6.54
C ALA A 144 25.49 20.56 -5.69
N ASP A 145 26.00 20.58 -4.44
CA ASP A 145 25.91 19.47 -3.49
C ASP A 145 24.51 19.35 -2.88
N GLU A 146 23.83 20.45 -2.60
CA GLU A 146 22.43 20.43 -2.18
C GLU A 146 21.54 19.72 -3.23
N ILE A 147 21.68 20.06 -4.51
CA ILE A 147 20.94 19.42 -5.59
C ILE A 147 21.27 17.92 -5.69
N ARG A 148 22.53 17.54 -5.54
CA ARG A 148 22.95 16.13 -5.50
C ARG A 148 22.28 15.38 -4.35
N ASN A 149 22.24 15.99 -3.15
CA ASN A 149 21.62 15.40 -1.95
C ASN A 149 20.12 15.26 -2.11
N ILE A 150 19.44 16.24 -2.73
CA ILE A 150 18.01 16.17 -3.07
C ILE A 150 17.75 14.97 -3.98
N LEU A 151 18.48 14.83 -5.09
CA LEU A 151 18.31 13.71 -6.02
C LEU A 151 18.64 12.37 -5.36
N HIS A 152 19.69 12.31 -4.56
CA HIS A 152 20.05 11.10 -3.81
C HIS A 152 18.96 10.67 -2.83
N SER A 153 18.33 11.62 -2.11
CA SER A 153 17.22 11.36 -1.21
C SER A 153 15.97 10.81 -1.94
N GLN A 154 15.87 11.08 -3.24
CA GLN A 154 14.83 10.58 -4.16
C GLN A 154 15.21 9.26 -4.84
N GLY A 155 16.32 8.62 -4.42
CA GLY A 155 16.80 7.37 -4.99
C GLY A 155 17.44 7.54 -6.38
N ILE A 156 17.92 8.77 -6.71
CA ILE A 156 18.63 9.06 -7.96
C ILE A 156 20.12 9.22 -7.66
N MET A 157 20.93 8.38 -8.28
CA MET A 157 22.39 8.46 -8.21
C MET A 157 22.94 9.15 -9.46
N LEU A 158 23.76 10.19 -9.27
CA LEU A 158 24.40 10.91 -10.34
C LEU A 158 25.83 10.40 -10.54
N GLU A 159 26.21 10.18 -11.79
CA GLU A 159 27.55 9.78 -12.22
C GLU A 159 28.08 10.86 -13.18
N ASP A 160 29.09 11.60 -12.75
CA ASP A 160 29.75 12.62 -13.59
C ASP A 160 30.79 11.93 -14.50
N GLY A 161 30.68 12.14 -15.79
CA GLY A 161 31.60 11.61 -16.82
C GLY A 161 32.09 12.69 -17.77
N ALA A 162 33.04 12.34 -18.63
CA ALA A 162 33.61 13.25 -19.64
C ALA A 162 32.54 13.80 -20.61
N ASN A 163 31.46 13.07 -20.83
CA ASN A 163 30.36 13.41 -21.73
C ASN A 163 29.14 13.99 -21.01
N GLY A 164 29.27 14.46 -19.74
CA GLY A 164 28.20 15.02 -18.94
C GLY A 164 27.83 14.15 -17.73
N THR A 165 26.77 14.54 -17.03
CA THR A 165 26.24 13.81 -15.88
C THR A 165 25.20 12.80 -16.33
N LYS A 166 25.43 11.52 -16.03
CA LYS A 166 24.44 10.43 -16.17
C LYS A 166 23.76 10.19 -14.84
N TRP A 167 22.59 9.61 -14.89
CA TRP A 167 21.86 9.23 -13.68
C TRP A 167 21.29 7.82 -13.77
N ARG A 168 21.11 7.19 -12.61
CA ARG A 168 20.41 5.91 -12.47
C ARG A 168 19.53 5.92 -11.22
N ARG A 169 18.48 5.13 -11.22
CA ARG A 169 17.64 4.90 -10.03
C ARG A 169 18.25 3.77 -9.20
N CYS A 170 18.32 3.99 -7.86
CA CYS A 170 18.78 2.98 -6.90
C CYS A 170 17.63 2.04 -6.52
#